data_6043fe45a7eee6f9d00faeacc5d21f44
#
_entry.id   6043fe45a7eee6f9d00faeacc5d21f44
#
_cell.length_a   1.000
_cell.length_b   1.000
_cell.length_c   1.000
_cell.angle_alpha   90.00
_cell.angle_beta   90.00
_cell.angle_gamma   90.00
#
_symmetry.space_group_name_H-M   'P 1'
#
loop_
_entity.id
_entity.type
_entity.pdbx_description
1 polymer ?
#
loop_
_entity_poly.entity_id
_entity_poly.type
_entity_poly.pdbx_seq_one_letter_code
_entity_poly.pdbx_strand_id
1 'polypeptide(L)' 'MNIPGLTNHALMALHQLIGEAQAADDAAAAARRRRPFGVRDYPDWRKQAGAYEAEMGKRHIVFKHIEWRNKLSLVNNG' A
#
# COMPACT_ATOMS: atom_id res chain seq x y z
N MET A 1 13.96 -10.43 1.15
CA MET A 1 12.83 -11.06 1.86
C MET A 1 12.29 -12.23 1.06
N ASN A 2 12.08 -13.38 1.70
CA ASN A 2 11.52 -14.55 1.04
C ASN A 2 9.99 -14.52 1.15
N ILE A 3 9.33 -13.90 0.20
CA ILE A 3 7.87 -13.74 0.22
C ILE A 3 7.13 -15.08 0.18
N PRO A 4 7.52 -16.05 -0.67
CA PRO A 4 6.85 -17.36 -0.64
C PRO A 4 6.99 -18.10 0.70
N GLY A 5 7.98 -17.76 1.51
CA GLY A 5 8.19 -18.36 2.82
C GLY A 5 7.40 -17.71 3.94
N LEU A 6 6.71 -16.60 3.69
CA LEU A 6 5.90 -15.93 4.71
C LEU A 6 4.62 -16.72 4.99
N THR A 7 4.18 -16.71 6.25
CA THR A 7 2.85 -17.24 6.60
C THR A 7 1.77 -16.33 6.02
N ASN A 8 0.56 -16.86 5.89
CA ASN A 8 -0.58 -16.04 5.44
C ASN A 8 -0.78 -14.84 6.37
N HIS A 9 -0.67 -15.06 7.67
CA HIS A 9 -0.83 -14.00 8.66
C HIS A 9 0.22 -12.90 8.49
N ALA A 10 1.49 -13.27 8.31
CA ALA A 10 2.57 -12.32 8.13
C ALA A 10 2.38 -11.52 6.83
N LEU A 11 2.01 -12.22 5.75
CA LEU A 11 1.79 -11.60 4.45
C LEU A 11 0.68 -10.55 4.51
N MET A 12 -0.45 -10.91 5.15
CA MET A 12 -1.58 -10.01 5.30
C MET A 12 -1.23 -8.82 6.20
N ALA A 13 -0.49 -9.06 7.29
CA ALA A 13 -0.08 -7.99 8.20
C ALA A 13 0.86 -6.98 7.52
N LEU A 14 1.83 -7.47 6.74
CA LEU A 14 2.76 -6.60 6.02
C LEU A 14 2.03 -5.77 4.96
N HIS A 15 1.09 -6.36 4.26
CA HIS A 15 0.28 -5.66 3.28
C HIS A 15 -0.58 -4.58 3.94
N GLN A 16 -1.20 -4.91 5.06
CA GLN A 16 -2.01 -3.97 5.83
C GLN A 16 -1.16 -2.79 6.33
N LEU A 17 0.06 -3.07 6.76
CA LEU A 17 0.97 -2.04 7.24
C LEU A 17 1.25 -0.98 6.16
N ILE A 18 1.42 -1.40 4.91
CA ILE A 18 1.62 -0.46 3.79
C ILE A 18 0.37 0.41 3.62
N GLY A 19 -0.82 -0.19 3.68
CA GLY A 19 -2.07 0.55 3.58
C GLY A 19 -2.24 1.58 4.70
N GLU A 20 -1.84 1.22 5.92
CA GLU A 20 -1.90 2.13 7.07
C GLU A 20 -0.89 3.28 6.92
N ALA A 21 0.31 2.99 6.44
CA ALA A 21 1.32 4.02 6.19
C ALA A 21 0.84 4.99 5.12
N GLN A 22 0.20 4.48 4.06
CA GLN A 22 -0.37 5.33 3.02
C GLN A 22 -1.49 6.21 3.56
N ALA A 23 -2.36 5.66 4.42
CA ALA A 23 -3.43 6.43 5.04
C ALA A 23 -2.88 7.55 5.92
N ALA A 24 -1.79 7.28 6.65
CA ALA A 24 -1.13 8.30 7.46
C ALA A 24 -0.54 9.42 6.59
N ASP A 25 0.08 9.06 5.46
CA ASP A 25 0.59 10.04 4.51
C ASP A 25 -0.52 10.91 3.93
N ASP A 26 -1.63 10.28 3.55
CA ASP A 26 -2.77 10.99 2.97
C ASP A 26 -3.40 11.95 3.99
N ALA A 27 -3.53 11.52 5.24
CA ALA A 27 -4.04 12.37 6.31
C ALA A 27 -3.10 13.57 6.57
N ALA A 28 -1.78 13.32 6.57
CA ALA A 28 -0.81 14.39 6.73
C ALA A 28 -0.89 15.40 5.59
N ALA A 29 -1.00 14.91 4.35
CA ALA A 29 -1.13 15.78 3.18
C ALA A 29 -2.41 16.62 3.24
N ALA A 30 -3.53 16.03 3.67
CA ALA A 30 -4.78 16.75 3.83
C ALA A 30 -4.68 17.84 4.89
N ALA A 31 -3.87 17.62 5.93
CA ALA A 31 -3.61 18.61 6.98
C ALA A 31 -2.45 19.56 6.62
N ARG A 32 -1.95 19.49 5.41
CA ARG A 32 -0.81 20.27 4.92
C ARG A 32 0.45 20.07 5.75
N ARG A 33 0.63 18.84 6.21
CA ARG A 33 1.83 18.40 6.93
C ARG A 33 2.69 17.55 6.03
N ARG A 34 3.95 17.40 6.41
CA ARG A 34 4.88 16.53 5.69
C ARG A 34 4.43 15.06 5.84
N ARG A 35 4.43 14.33 4.72
CA ARG A 35 4.11 12.92 4.71
C ARG A 35 5.19 12.14 5.46
N PRO A 36 4.82 11.36 6.49
CA PRO A 36 5.82 10.68 7.31
C PRO A 36 6.57 9.54 6.61
N PHE A 37 5.93 8.87 5.63
CA PHE A 37 6.50 7.68 5.00
C PHE A 37 6.81 7.86 3.51
N GLY A 38 6.08 8.70 2.82
CA GLY A 38 6.25 8.88 1.38
C GLY A 38 5.83 7.68 0.56
N VAL A 39 4.77 6.98 0.96
CA VAL A 39 4.33 5.73 0.32
C VAL A 39 4.06 5.91 -1.17
N ARG A 40 3.42 7.01 -1.55
CA ARG A 40 3.13 7.29 -2.95
C ARG A 40 4.30 7.92 -3.70
N ASP A 41 5.31 8.39 -2.97
CA ASP A 41 6.44 9.13 -3.54
C ASP A 41 7.61 8.22 -3.92
N TYR A 42 7.78 7.11 -3.20
CA TYR A 42 8.87 6.18 -3.43
C TYR A 42 8.35 4.89 -4.05
N PRO A 43 8.85 4.52 -5.24
CA PRO A 43 8.34 3.34 -5.96
C PRO A 43 8.53 2.01 -5.23
N ASP A 44 9.45 1.94 -4.28
CA ASP A 44 9.71 0.73 -3.52
C ASP A 44 8.49 0.26 -2.73
N TRP A 45 7.69 1.17 -2.20
CA TRP A 45 6.47 0.83 -1.48
C TRP A 45 5.48 0.09 -2.37
N ARG A 46 5.27 0.63 -3.58
CA ARG A 46 4.35 0.03 -4.54
C ARG A 46 4.85 -1.32 -5.02
N LYS A 47 6.15 -1.41 -5.28
CA LYS A 47 6.78 -2.65 -5.72
C LYS A 47 6.62 -3.73 -4.66
N GLN A 48 6.84 -3.39 -3.40
CA GLN A 48 6.70 -4.34 -2.29
C GLN A 48 5.25 -4.78 -2.11
N ALA A 49 4.31 -3.84 -2.15
CA ALA A 49 2.88 -4.16 -2.05
C ALA A 49 2.44 -5.07 -3.19
N GLY A 50 2.91 -4.80 -4.41
CA GLY A 50 2.61 -5.64 -5.57
C GLY A 50 3.12 -7.07 -5.40
N ALA A 51 4.29 -7.24 -4.80
CA ALA A 51 4.84 -8.56 -4.53
C ALA A 51 4.00 -9.32 -3.50
N TYR A 52 3.53 -8.65 -2.46
CA TYR A 52 2.62 -9.27 -1.47
C TYR A 52 1.30 -9.65 -2.12
N GLU A 53 0.75 -8.77 -2.95
CA GLU A 53 -0.54 -9.02 -3.61
C GLU A 53 -0.44 -10.19 -4.59
N ALA A 54 0.66 -10.29 -5.33
CA ALA A 54 0.90 -11.41 -6.23
C ALA A 54 0.92 -12.74 -5.47
N GLU A 55 1.60 -12.77 -4.32
CA GLU A 55 1.66 -13.98 -3.50
C GLU A 55 0.30 -14.32 -2.90
N MET A 56 -0.43 -13.30 -2.41
CA MET A 56 -1.79 -13.52 -1.89
C MET A 56 -2.72 -14.06 -2.97
N GLY A 57 -2.58 -13.58 -4.20
CA GLY A 57 -3.35 -14.10 -5.34
C GLY A 57 -3.07 -15.58 -5.59
N LYS A 58 -1.80 -15.98 -5.53
CA LYS A 58 -1.43 -17.39 -5.68
C LYS A 58 -2.04 -18.28 -4.61
N ARG A 59 -2.19 -17.75 -3.40
CA ARG A 59 -2.74 -18.48 -2.26
C ARG A 59 -4.26 -18.39 -2.16
N HIS A 60 -4.90 -17.68 -3.11
CA HIS A 60 -6.34 -17.44 -3.10
C HIS A 60 -6.82 -16.70 -1.84
N ILE A 61 -5.97 -15.84 -1.30
CA ILE A 61 -6.33 -14.98 -0.18
C ILE A 61 -7.07 -13.76 -0.72
N VAL A 62 -8.26 -13.49 -0.17
CA VAL A 62 -9.03 -12.30 -0.53
C VAL A 62 -8.41 -11.08 0.17
N PHE A 63 -8.15 -10.03 -0.58
CA PHE A 63 -7.58 -8.80 -0.04
C PHE A 63 -8.07 -7.61 -0.85
N LYS A 64 -7.93 -6.42 -0.27
CA LYS A 64 -8.25 -5.17 -0.95
C LYS A 64 -6.96 -4.59 -1.52
N HIS A 65 -6.93 -4.33 -2.82
CA HIS A 65 -5.77 -3.70 -3.47
C HIS A 65 -5.54 -2.30 -2.92
N ILE A 66 -4.26 -1.97 -2.73
CA ILE A 66 -3.88 -0.62 -2.31
C ILE A 66 -4.07 0.31 -3.51
N GLU A 67 -4.74 1.45 -3.28
CA GLU A 67 -4.96 2.45 -4.33
C GLU A 67 -3.76 3.38 -4.40
N TRP A 68 -3.13 3.42 -5.57
CA TRP A 68 -1.91 4.21 -5.78
C TRP A 68 -2.18 5.58 -6.40
N ARG A 69 -3.36 5.79 -6.95
CA ARG A 69 -3.72 7.07 -7.53
C ARG A 69 -3.96 8.10 -6.44
N ASN A 70 -3.50 9.32 -6.69
CA ASN A 70 -3.85 10.43 -5.82
C ASN A 70 -5.32 10.80 -6.07
N LYS A 71 -6.15 10.71 -5.04
CA LYS A 71 -7.59 11.01 -5.14
C LYS A 71 -7.84 12.45 -5.59
N LEU A 72 -6.97 13.37 -5.22
CA LEU A 72 -7.10 14.77 -5.64
C LEU A 72 -6.96 14.92 -7.15
N SER A 73 -6.12 14.11 -7.78
CA SER A 73 -5.97 14.12 -9.23
C SER A 73 -7.24 13.68 -9.93
N LEU A 74 -7.97 12.71 -9.36
CA LEU A 74 -9.24 12.25 -9.92
C LEU A 74 -10.30 13.33 -9.84
N VAL A 75 -10.35 14.08 -8.76
CA VAL A 75 -11.30 15.18 -8.58
C VAL A 75 -11.05 16.29 -9.60
N ASN A 76 -9.79 16.61 -9.84
CA ASN A 76 -9.41 17.68 -10.77
C ASN A 76 -9.70 17.34 -12.22
N ASN A 77 -9.82 16.08 -12.56
CA ASN A 77 -10.08 15.61 -13.91
C ASN A 77 -11.57 15.41 -14.20
N GLY A 78 -12.38 15.56 -13.19
CA GLY A 78 -13.83 15.35 -13.29
C GLY A 78 -14.59 16.43 -14.00
#